data_18f71feb827a31c560c50c2db6fea8c1
#
_entry.id   18f71feb827a31c560c50c2db6fea8c1
#
_cell.length_a   1.000
_cell.length_b   1.000
_cell.length_c   1.000
_cell.angle_alpha   90.00
_cell.angle_beta   90.00
_cell.angle_gamma   90.00
#
_symmetry.space_group_name_H-M   'P 1'
#
loop_
_entity.id
_entity.type
_entity.pdbx_description
1 polymer ?
#
loop_
_entity_poly.entity_id
_entity_poly.type
_entity_poly.pdbx_seq_one_letter_code
_entity_poly.pdbx_strand_id
1 'polypeptide(L)'
;PALVVYDDLSKQAVAYREVSLLLRRPPGREAYPGDIFYLHSRLLERAAKLIPSDEVAANMNDLPESLKGLVKGGGSLTALPIIETQAGDVSAYIPTNVISITDGQIFLETNLFNSGVRPAINVGISVSRVGGSAQIKS
;
A
#
# COMPACT_ATOMS: atom_id res chain seq x y z
N PRO A 1 -17.46 1.77 2.88
CA PRO A 1 -16.19 1.67 2.17
C PRO A 1 -15.42 2.99 2.22
N ALA A 2 -14.12 2.88 2.32
CA ALA A 2 -13.22 4.03 2.34
C ALA A 2 -12.05 3.80 1.38
N LEU A 3 -11.48 4.89 0.87
CA LEU A 3 -10.32 4.88 0.00
C LEU A 3 -9.24 5.77 0.61
N VAL A 4 -8.02 5.27 0.70
CA VAL A 4 -6.86 6.05 1.13
C VAL A 4 -5.79 6.02 0.04
N VAL A 5 -5.20 7.17 -0.22
CA VAL A 5 -4.09 7.30 -1.17
C VAL A 5 -2.86 7.74 -0.38
N TYR A 6 -1.80 6.95 -0.45
CA TYR A 6 -0.51 7.28 0.16
C TYR A 6 0.42 7.89 -0.89
N ASP A 7 0.50 9.18 -0.94
CA ASP A 7 1.35 9.91 -1.88
C ASP A 7 2.51 10.58 -1.11
N ASP A 8 3.64 9.97 -1.04
CA ASP A 8 3.95 8.63 -1.52
C ASP A 8 4.75 7.85 -0.47
N LEU A 9 4.80 6.54 -0.62
CA LEU A 9 5.55 5.66 0.27
C LEU A 9 7.06 5.72 0.01
N SER A 10 7.50 6.14 -1.17
CA SER A 10 8.92 6.34 -1.46
C SER A 10 9.51 7.44 -0.58
N LYS A 11 8.81 8.54 -0.39
CA LYS A 11 9.20 9.62 0.51
C LYS A 11 9.18 9.18 1.97
N GLN A 12 8.19 8.39 2.36
CA GLN A 12 8.14 7.80 3.70
C GLN A 12 9.36 6.92 3.97
N ALA A 13 9.74 6.09 2.99
CA ALA A 13 10.91 5.24 3.11
C ALA A 13 12.19 6.04 3.28
N VAL A 14 12.37 7.13 2.52
CA VAL A 14 13.54 8.02 2.64
C VAL A 14 13.57 8.67 4.02
N ALA A 15 12.46 9.18 4.50
CA ALA A 15 12.38 9.79 5.84
C ALA A 15 12.70 8.78 6.95
N TYR A 16 12.19 7.58 6.85
CA TYR A 16 12.46 6.51 7.81
C TYR A 16 13.93 6.07 7.79
N ARG A 17 14.53 6.00 6.59
CA ARG A 17 15.96 5.74 6.44
C ARG A 17 16.80 6.80 7.13
N GLU A 18 16.50 8.10 6.92
CA GLU A 18 17.22 9.20 7.56
C GLU A 18 17.16 9.12 9.08
N VAL A 19 15.97 8.90 9.65
CA VAL A 19 15.80 8.75 11.10
C VAL A 19 16.59 7.54 11.61
N SER A 20 16.54 6.42 10.91
CA SER A 20 17.24 5.21 11.33
C SER A 20 18.75 5.35 11.30
N LEU A 21 19.30 6.06 10.30
CA LEU A 21 20.73 6.35 10.21
C LEU A 21 21.17 7.32 11.30
N LEU A 22 20.36 8.32 11.63
CA LEU A 22 20.65 9.24 12.74
C LEU A 22 20.66 8.52 14.09
N LEU A 23 19.80 7.53 14.27
CA LEU A 23 19.76 6.69 15.47
C LEU A 23 20.83 5.60 15.47
N ARG A 24 21.73 5.60 14.48
CA ARG A 24 22.81 4.64 14.31
C ARG A 24 22.34 3.18 14.22
N ARG A 25 21.17 2.95 13.68
CA ARG A 25 20.73 1.58 13.37
C ARG A 25 21.52 1.04 12.16
N PRO A 26 21.87 -0.26 12.16
CA PRO A 26 22.64 -0.83 11.06
C PRO A 26 21.87 -0.75 9.74
N PRO A 27 22.46 -0.17 8.69
CA PRO A 27 21.82 -0.10 7.37
C PRO A 27 21.83 -1.45 6.68
N GLY A 28 20.76 -1.75 5.95
CA GLY A 28 20.68 -2.89 5.08
C GLY A 28 20.84 -2.49 3.61
N ARG A 29 20.11 -3.17 2.73
CA ARG A 29 20.14 -2.90 1.28
C ARG A 29 19.73 -1.46 0.99
N GLU A 30 20.50 -0.77 0.14
CA GLU A 30 20.31 0.64 -0.22
C GLU A 30 20.28 1.58 0.99
N ALA A 31 20.98 1.20 2.06
CA ALA A 31 21.04 1.91 3.34
C ALA A 31 19.72 2.01 4.09
N TYR A 32 18.69 1.29 3.65
CA TYR A 32 17.44 1.20 4.41
C TYR A 32 17.59 0.31 5.65
N PRO A 33 16.87 0.61 6.74
CA PRO A 33 16.88 -0.26 7.90
C PRO A 33 16.24 -1.63 7.60
N GLY A 34 16.60 -2.66 8.35
CA GLY A 34 16.10 -4.01 8.11
C GLY A 34 14.59 -4.17 8.26
N ASP A 35 13.94 -3.28 9.00
CA ASP A 35 12.50 -3.32 9.24
C ASP A 35 11.66 -2.46 8.27
N ILE A 36 12.27 -1.97 7.19
CA ILE A 36 11.54 -1.15 6.20
C ILE A 36 10.37 -1.93 5.56
N PHE A 37 10.56 -3.21 5.27
CA PHE A 37 9.49 -4.06 4.78
C PHE A 37 8.33 -4.12 5.77
N TYR A 38 8.64 -4.30 7.06
CA TYR A 38 7.63 -4.32 8.11
C TYR A 38 6.91 -2.99 8.26
N LEU A 39 7.61 -1.87 8.10
CA LEU A 39 6.99 -0.55 8.12
C LEU A 39 5.88 -0.44 7.06
N HIS A 40 6.17 -0.82 5.82
CA HIS A 40 5.21 -0.77 4.73
C HIS A 40 4.12 -1.84 4.86
N SER A 41 4.48 -3.06 5.25
CA SER A 41 3.51 -4.14 5.35
C SER A 41 2.47 -3.88 6.44
N ARG A 42 2.87 -3.43 7.63
CA ARG A 42 1.92 -3.13 8.70
C ARG A 42 0.99 -1.94 8.38
N LEU A 43 1.45 -1.01 7.54
CA LEU A 43 0.62 0.09 7.06
C LEU A 43 -0.41 -0.40 6.03
N LEU A 44 0.05 -1.14 5.02
CA LEU A 44 -0.78 -1.56 3.90
C LEU A 44 -1.74 -2.70 4.26
N GLU A 45 -1.39 -3.55 5.21
CA GLU A 45 -2.27 -4.63 5.68
C GLU A 45 -3.48 -4.13 6.46
N ARG A 46 -3.52 -2.86 6.83
CA ARG A 46 -4.73 -2.26 7.41
C ARG A 46 -5.83 -2.08 6.37
N ALA A 47 -5.51 -2.10 5.09
CA ALA A 47 -6.50 -2.09 4.02
C ALA A 47 -7.14 -3.47 3.90
N ALA A 48 -8.38 -3.60 4.35
CA ALA A 48 -9.06 -4.88 4.43
C ALA A 48 -10.57 -4.70 4.26
N LYS A 49 -11.23 -5.80 3.91
CA LYS A 49 -12.68 -5.91 3.96
C LYS A 49 -13.06 -6.70 5.22
N LEU A 50 -13.88 -6.09 6.06
CA LEU A 50 -14.25 -6.66 7.35
C LEU A 50 -15.46 -7.57 7.24
N ILE A 51 -15.52 -8.55 8.15
CA ILE A 51 -16.66 -9.45 8.28
C ILE A 51 -17.94 -8.66 8.64
N PRO A 52 -19.09 -8.97 8.02
CA PRO A 52 -20.33 -8.22 8.26
C PRO A 52 -21.05 -8.64 9.56
N SER A 53 -20.34 -8.92 10.63
CA SER A 53 -20.89 -9.30 11.92
C SER A 53 -20.66 -8.21 12.96
N ASP A 54 -21.75 -7.65 13.49
CA ASP A 54 -21.68 -6.64 14.55
C ASP A 54 -21.10 -7.20 15.85
N GLU A 55 -21.37 -8.46 16.16
CA GLU A 55 -20.81 -9.15 17.32
C GLU A 55 -19.30 -9.24 17.28
N VAL A 56 -18.75 -9.67 16.14
CA VAL A 56 -17.31 -9.78 15.96
C VAL A 56 -16.66 -8.39 16.04
N ALA A 57 -17.28 -7.38 15.46
CA ALA A 57 -16.81 -6.01 15.52
C ALA A 57 -16.78 -5.47 16.95
N ALA A 58 -17.80 -5.76 17.75
CA ALA A 58 -17.88 -5.32 19.14
C ALA A 58 -16.85 -6.00 20.05
N ASN A 59 -16.39 -7.21 19.68
CA ASN A 59 -15.43 -8.00 20.44
C ASN A 59 -13.99 -7.90 19.92
N MET A 60 -13.71 -6.94 19.03
CA MET A 60 -12.35 -6.72 18.53
C MET A 60 -11.40 -6.33 19.65
N ASN A 61 -10.19 -6.87 19.59
CA ASN A 61 -9.10 -6.42 20.43
C ASN A 61 -8.73 -4.98 20.09
N ASP A 62 -8.17 -4.25 21.05
CA ASP A 62 -7.72 -2.86 20.89
C ASP A 62 -8.84 -1.85 20.57
N LEU A 63 -10.10 -2.22 20.75
CA LEU A 63 -11.21 -1.30 20.56
C LEU A 63 -11.35 -0.39 21.79
N PRO A 64 -11.26 0.96 21.64
CA PRO A 64 -11.52 1.87 22.76
C PRO A 64 -12.94 1.72 23.29
N GLU A 65 -13.10 1.80 24.61
CA GLU A 65 -14.41 1.67 25.27
C GLU A 65 -15.43 2.69 24.77
N SER A 66 -14.99 3.90 24.45
CA SER A 66 -15.83 4.95 23.89
C SER A 66 -16.48 4.60 22.54
N LEU A 67 -15.89 3.64 21.81
CA LEU A 67 -16.37 3.21 20.49
C LEU A 67 -17.18 1.93 20.51
N LYS A 68 -17.21 1.19 21.62
CA LYS A 68 -17.87 -0.13 21.69
C LYS A 68 -19.34 -0.11 21.30
N GLY A 69 -20.06 0.96 21.61
CA GLY A 69 -21.46 1.11 21.27
C GLY A 69 -21.74 1.64 19.86
N LEU A 70 -20.69 2.07 19.15
CA LEU A 70 -20.79 2.69 17.82
C LEU A 70 -20.28 1.77 16.70
N VAL A 71 -19.61 0.69 17.04
CA VAL A 71 -18.98 -0.19 16.06
C VAL A 71 -20.01 -1.14 15.45
N LYS A 72 -20.00 -1.18 14.12
CA LYS A 72 -20.81 -2.11 13.32
C LYS A 72 -19.91 -3.02 12.52
N GLY A 73 -20.45 -4.18 12.15
CA GLY A 73 -19.76 -5.10 11.26
C GLY A 73 -19.73 -4.60 9.82
N GLY A 74 -18.86 -5.17 9.03
CA GLY A 74 -18.67 -4.84 7.64
C GLY A 74 -17.77 -3.64 7.45
N GLY A 75 -17.78 -3.12 6.22
CA GLY A 75 -16.90 -2.05 5.82
C GLY A 75 -15.65 -2.55 5.09
N SER A 76 -15.04 -1.65 4.33
CA SER A 76 -13.82 -1.96 3.59
C SER A 76 -12.94 -0.73 3.50
N LEU A 77 -11.64 -0.94 3.48
CA LEU A 77 -10.65 0.08 3.23
C LEU A 77 -9.77 -0.34 2.06
N THR A 78 -9.74 0.47 1.01
CA THR A 78 -8.87 0.28 -0.13
C THR A 78 -7.72 1.28 -0.05
N ALA A 79 -6.50 0.81 -0.20
CA ALA A 79 -5.31 1.65 -0.20
C ALA A 79 -4.70 1.69 -1.60
N LEU A 80 -4.36 2.90 -2.05
CA LEU A 80 -3.60 3.14 -3.27
C LEU A 80 -2.26 3.76 -2.89
N PRO A 81 -1.24 2.94 -2.62
CA PRO A 81 0.10 3.47 -2.35
C PRO A 81 0.79 3.85 -3.64
N ILE A 82 1.40 5.04 -3.65
CA ILE A 82 2.16 5.53 -4.78
C ILE A 82 3.64 5.31 -4.50
N ILE A 83 4.33 4.72 -5.47
CA ILE A 83 5.76 4.48 -5.40
C ILE A 83 6.41 5.16 -6.59
N GLU A 84 7.42 5.97 -6.31
CA GLU A 84 8.25 6.60 -7.32
C GLU A 84 9.39 5.66 -7.70
N THR A 85 9.57 5.45 -9.02
CA THR A 85 10.68 4.66 -9.55
C THR A 85 11.67 5.57 -10.25
N GLN A 86 12.95 5.19 -10.22
CA GLN A 86 14.01 5.88 -10.95
C GLN A 86 14.15 5.23 -12.32
N ALA A 87 13.88 5.97 -13.39
CA ALA A 87 13.98 5.50 -14.78
C ALA A 87 13.18 4.21 -15.06
N GLY A 88 12.06 4.01 -14.36
CA GLY A 88 11.22 2.82 -14.54
C GLY A 88 11.76 1.56 -13.87
N ASP A 89 12.79 1.66 -13.03
CA ASP A 89 13.38 0.52 -12.34
C ASP A 89 12.47 0.00 -11.21
N VAL A 90 11.63 -0.98 -11.52
CA VAL A 90 10.76 -1.65 -10.56
C VAL A 90 11.48 -2.75 -9.76
N SER A 91 12.73 -3.06 -10.10
CA SER A 91 13.55 -4.02 -9.38
C SER A 91 14.29 -3.42 -8.17
N ALA A 92 14.24 -2.10 -8.00
CA ALA A 92 14.79 -1.43 -6.82
C ALA A 92 14.12 -1.94 -5.53
N TYR A 93 14.78 -1.71 -4.39
CA TYR A 93 14.39 -2.34 -3.13
C TYR A 93 12.97 -2.00 -2.69
N ILE A 94 12.63 -0.72 -2.64
CA ILE A 94 11.31 -0.30 -2.15
C ILE A 94 10.18 -0.70 -3.11
N PRO A 95 10.27 -0.48 -4.43
CA PRO A 95 9.26 -1.00 -5.35
C PRO A 95 9.03 -2.50 -5.24
N THR A 96 10.09 -3.29 -5.13
CA THR A 96 10.02 -4.75 -4.98
C THR A 96 9.27 -5.15 -3.71
N ASN A 97 9.57 -4.50 -2.59
CA ASN A 97 8.89 -4.76 -1.33
C ASN A 97 7.40 -4.48 -1.41
N VAL A 98 7.02 -3.35 -1.98
CA VAL A 98 5.61 -2.94 -2.08
C VAL A 98 4.84 -3.85 -3.04
N ILE A 99 5.45 -4.26 -4.15
CA ILE A 99 4.84 -5.22 -5.08
C ILE A 99 4.50 -6.54 -4.37
N SER A 100 5.37 -7.01 -3.47
CA SER A 100 5.12 -8.26 -2.74
C SER A 100 4.03 -8.13 -1.68
N ILE A 101 3.78 -6.93 -1.16
CA ILE A 101 2.76 -6.68 -0.14
C ILE A 101 1.37 -6.53 -0.79
N THR A 102 1.28 -5.86 -1.93
CA THR A 102 0.03 -5.47 -2.57
C THR A 102 -0.56 -6.59 -3.44
N ASP A 103 -1.84 -6.45 -3.80
CA ASP A 103 -2.56 -7.41 -4.64
C ASP A 103 -2.41 -7.16 -6.13
N GLY A 104 -1.54 -6.26 -6.50
CA GLY A 104 -1.26 -5.91 -7.88
C GLY A 104 -0.64 -4.54 -7.99
N GLN A 105 -0.40 -4.11 -9.21
CA GLN A 105 0.21 -2.80 -9.46
C GLN A 105 -0.32 -2.21 -10.76
N ILE A 106 -0.31 -0.88 -10.81
CA ILE A 106 -0.63 -0.11 -12.00
C ILE A 106 0.64 0.64 -12.39
N PHE A 107 1.14 0.37 -13.59
CA PHE A 107 2.36 1.01 -14.09
C PHE A 107 2.02 2.27 -14.88
N LEU A 108 2.65 3.38 -14.51
CA LEU A 108 2.61 4.63 -15.24
C LEU A 108 3.96 4.85 -15.91
N GLU A 109 3.95 5.15 -17.19
CA GLU A 109 5.18 5.34 -17.98
C GLU A 109 5.31 6.75 -18.50
N THR A 110 6.50 7.32 -18.36
CA THR A 110 6.82 8.67 -18.87
C THR A 110 6.68 8.74 -20.39
N ASN A 111 7.08 7.69 -21.10
CA ASN A 111 6.98 7.63 -22.55
C ASN A 111 5.54 7.76 -23.04
N LEU A 112 4.61 7.07 -22.39
CA LEU A 112 3.18 7.18 -22.71
C LEU A 112 2.64 8.57 -22.40
N PHE A 113 3.04 9.14 -21.29
CA PHE A 113 2.64 10.50 -20.91
C PHE A 113 3.09 11.52 -21.94
N ASN A 114 4.34 11.45 -22.39
CA ASN A 114 4.91 12.36 -23.37
C ASN A 114 4.30 12.17 -24.78
N SER A 115 3.81 10.97 -25.09
CA SER A 115 3.13 10.68 -26.36
C SER A 115 1.65 11.11 -26.38
N GLY A 116 1.14 11.64 -25.26
CA GLY A 116 -0.24 12.14 -25.18
C GLY A 116 -1.25 11.17 -24.54
N VAL A 117 -0.84 9.97 -24.16
CA VAL A 117 -1.68 9.03 -23.43
C VAL A 117 -1.79 9.45 -21.97
N ARG A 118 -2.98 9.90 -21.55
CA ARG A 118 -3.21 10.40 -20.20
C ARG A 118 -4.57 9.90 -19.68
N PRO A 119 -4.60 9.13 -18.58
CA PRO A 119 -3.47 8.70 -17.76
C PRO A 119 -2.52 7.75 -18.50
N ALA A 120 -1.23 7.85 -18.19
CA ALA A 120 -0.15 7.14 -18.90
C ALA A 120 -0.01 5.69 -18.37
N ILE A 121 -1.10 4.97 -18.32
CA ILE A 121 -1.16 3.60 -17.77
C ILE A 121 -0.73 2.60 -18.84
N ASN A 122 0.25 1.76 -18.52
CA ASN A 122 0.63 0.62 -19.33
C ASN A 122 -0.21 -0.60 -18.92
N VAL A 123 -1.26 -0.86 -19.69
CA VAL A 123 -2.19 -1.96 -19.40
C VAL A 123 -1.51 -3.33 -19.56
N GLY A 124 -0.52 -3.44 -20.43
CA GLY A 124 0.13 -4.71 -20.72
C GLY A 124 0.96 -5.29 -19.57
N ILE A 125 1.54 -4.41 -18.73
CA ILE A 125 2.39 -4.83 -17.60
C ILE A 125 1.73 -4.59 -16.24
N SER A 126 0.58 -3.93 -16.20
CA SER A 126 -0.19 -3.78 -14.97
C SER A 126 -0.88 -5.09 -14.60
N VAL A 127 -0.91 -5.42 -13.32
CA VAL A 127 -1.39 -6.71 -12.83
C VAL A 127 -2.36 -6.51 -11.68
N SER A 128 -3.41 -7.34 -11.63
CA SER A 128 -4.27 -7.48 -10.47
C SER A 128 -4.35 -8.96 -10.08
N ARG A 129 -3.95 -9.31 -8.86
CA ARG A 129 -4.02 -10.70 -8.37
C ARG A 129 -5.45 -11.15 -8.12
N VAL A 130 -6.32 -10.24 -7.74
CA VAL A 130 -7.73 -10.53 -7.48
C VAL A 130 -8.54 -10.60 -8.78
N GLY A 131 -8.24 -9.69 -9.72
CA GLY A 131 -8.82 -9.68 -11.06
C GLY A 131 -10.34 -9.61 -11.05
N GLY A 132 -10.97 -10.45 -11.88
CA GLY A 132 -12.41 -10.50 -12.03
C GLY A 132 -13.20 -10.84 -10.77
N SER A 133 -12.56 -11.45 -9.77
CA SER A 133 -13.21 -11.79 -8.50
C SER A 133 -13.64 -10.57 -7.70
N ALA A 134 -13.00 -9.42 -7.93
CA ALA A 134 -13.32 -8.16 -7.28
C ALA A 134 -14.35 -7.32 -8.06
N GLN A 135 -14.70 -7.74 -9.26
CA GLN A 135 -15.60 -6.99 -10.14
C GLN A 135 -17.06 -7.37 -9.91
N ILE A 136 -17.93 -6.38 -10.05
CA ILE A 136 -19.37 -6.64 -10.06
C ILE A 136 -19.77 -7.23 -11.41
N LYS A 137 -20.86 -8.00 -11.41
CA LYS A 137 -21.45 -8.47 -12.67
C LYS A 137 -22.15 -7.30 -13.35
N SER A 138 -21.62 -6.85 -14.49
CA SER A 138 -22.20 -5.81 -15.30
C SER A 138 -22.26 -6.25 -16.75
#